data_871dcbf36fe0f3bc122d7e448b4b6dd0
#
_entry.id   871dcbf36fe0f3bc122d7e448b4b6dd0
#
_cell.length_a   1.000
_cell.length_b   1.000
_cell.length_c   1.000
_cell.angle_alpha   90.00
_cell.angle_beta   90.00
_cell.angle_gamma   90.00
#
_symmetry.space_group_name_H-M   'P 1'
#
loop_
_entity.id
_entity.type
_entity.pdbx_description
1 polymer ?
#
loop_
_entity_poly.entity_id
_entity_poly.type
_entity_poly.pdbx_seq_one_letter_code
_entity_poly.pdbx_strand_id
1 'polypeptide(L)'
;GLVGSEMCIRDSYKDNEYDVPTLFSDDLNTLSKDKNAAFEFSEAEYFMAFDGRGRMVGRVAAIINHRANKRWGRKCVRFGWIDFIDDINVSKALFDAVEKYGKSKGMEEMIGPLGFTDLDPEGMLTMGFDQLGTMATIYNYPYYPEHMEKLGDFEKDNDYVEFKLMVPDKVPEKYTKIAEMIQKRYDLHIRKLTKKDVFEGGYGKKMFELINTCFKDLYGYSELSERQIDQYIKMYFPLADLSLITVVEDRSAGNKPVAVGITIPSLSKALQKCRRGRLWPFGWWHVLRALKAHKTEGVDLLLLGVLPEYRMKGANALMFYDLIPRYQAYGFKWGESQVEMETNENVQSQWQYLETILHKRRRCYKKWI
;
A
#
# COMPACT_ATOMS: atom_id res chain seq x y z
N GLY A 1 -25.13 -3.73 7.40
CA GLY A 1 -24.02 -2.97 7.99
C GLY A 1 -22.67 -3.42 7.44
N LEU A 2 -21.57 -2.77 7.87
CA LEU A 2 -20.20 -3.02 7.37
C LEU A 2 -19.82 -4.51 7.33
N VAL A 3 -20.11 -5.27 8.39
CA VAL A 3 -19.81 -6.72 8.46
C VAL A 3 -20.50 -7.50 7.35
N GLY A 4 -21.76 -7.20 7.07
CA GLY A 4 -22.53 -7.87 6.01
C GLY A 4 -21.99 -7.53 4.62
N SER A 5 -21.67 -6.29 4.34
CA SER A 5 -21.09 -5.85 3.06
C SER A 5 -19.74 -6.49 2.81
N GLU A 6 -18.84 -6.51 3.81
CA GLU A 6 -17.54 -7.17 3.70
C GLU A 6 -17.67 -8.66 3.38
N MET A 7 -18.61 -9.36 4.02
CA MET A 7 -18.83 -10.78 3.76
C MET A 7 -19.32 -11.07 2.34
N CYS A 8 -20.27 -10.28 1.84
CA CYS A 8 -20.81 -10.46 0.48
C CYS A 8 -19.75 -10.21 -0.60
N ILE A 9 -18.96 -9.15 -0.47
CA ILE A 9 -17.90 -8.84 -1.44
C ILE A 9 -16.83 -9.91 -1.47
N ARG A 10 -16.39 -10.40 -0.31
CA ARG A 10 -15.39 -11.49 -0.23
C ARG A 10 -15.89 -12.80 -0.84
N ASP A 11 -17.21 -13.00 -0.88
CA ASP A 11 -17.79 -14.14 -1.57
C ASP A 11 -17.78 -13.99 -3.09
N SER A 12 -17.80 -12.78 -3.64
CA SER A 12 -17.71 -12.55 -5.09
C SER A 12 -16.32 -12.86 -5.66
N TYR A 13 -15.27 -12.83 -4.83
CA TYR A 13 -13.89 -13.15 -5.23
C TYR A 13 -13.42 -14.55 -4.79
N LYS A 14 -14.26 -15.34 -4.10
CA LYS A 14 -13.86 -16.61 -3.45
C LYS A 14 -13.20 -17.64 -4.37
N ASP A 15 -13.56 -17.63 -5.65
CA ASP A 15 -13.07 -18.58 -6.66
C ASP A 15 -12.01 -17.94 -7.59
N ASN A 16 -11.60 -16.69 -7.30
CA ASN A 16 -10.56 -16.02 -8.07
C ASN A 16 -9.18 -16.40 -7.53
N GLU A 17 -8.32 -16.93 -8.40
CA GLU A 17 -6.96 -17.39 -8.03
C GLU A 17 -5.94 -16.26 -7.84
N TYR A 18 -6.27 -15.04 -8.28
CA TYR A 18 -5.38 -13.87 -8.22
C TYR A 18 -5.76 -12.89 -7.10
N ASP A 19 -6.99 -12.98 -6.59
CA ASP A 19 -7.41 -12.17 -5.45
C ASP A 19 -6.72 -12.61 -4.17
N VAL A 20 -6.26 -11.63 -3.40
CA VAL A 20 -5.70 -11.83 -2.06
C VAL A 20 -6.55 -11.06 -1.07
N PRO A 21 -7.37 -11.75 -0.27
CA PRO A 21 -8.25 -11.07 0.66
C PRO A 21 -7.43 -10.33 1.73
N THR A 22 -7.76 -9.08 1.95
CA THR A 22 -7.27 -8.32 3.11
C THR A 22 -7.74 -8.98 4.42
N LEU A 23 -7.09 -8.68 5.54
CA LEU A 23 -7.56 -9.16 6.84
C LEU A 23 -8.92 -8.54 7.16
N PHE A 24 -9.90 -9.40 7.45
CA PHE A 24 -11.27 -8.97 7.73
C PHE A 24 -11.39 -7.96 8.88
N SER A 25 -10.57 -8.14 9.92
CA SER A 25 -10.49 -7.22 11.06
C SER A 25 -9.94 -5.85 10.67
N ASP A 26 -8.97 -5.82 9.74
CA ASP A 26 -8.30 -4.59 9.35
C ASP A 26 -9.24 -3.71 8.53
N ASP A 27 -9.98 -4.29 7.57
CA ASP A 27 -11.00 -3.55 6.82
C ASP A 27 -12.08 -2.98 7.74
N LEU A 28 -12.60 -3.80 8.68
CA LEU A 28 -13.58 -3.29 9.64
C LEU A 28 -13.03 -2.19 10.54
N ASN A 29 -11.77 -2.26 10.95
CA ASN A 29 -11.14 -1.24 11.75
C ASN A 29 -10.92 0.04 10.93
N THR A 30 -10.45 -0.08 9.69
CA THR A 30 -10.21 1.04 8.78
C THR A 30 -11.50 1.78 8.45
N LEU A 31 -12.60 1.06 8.24
CA LEU A 31 -13.91 1.66 7.96
C LEU A 31 -14.66 2.13 9.22
N SER A 32 -14.15 1.82 10.43
CA SER A 32 -14.81 2.19 11.67
C SER A 32 -14.38 3.57 12.16
N LYS A 33 -15.35 4.47 12.32
CA LYS A 33 -15.13 5.83 12.79
C LYS A 33 -14.44 5.88 14.17
N ASP A 34 -14.76 4.94 15.06
CA ASP A 34 -14.22 4.91 16.41
C ASP A 34 -12.81 4.34 16.50
N LYS A 35 -12.38 3.59 15.46
CA LYS A 35 -11.11 2.86 15.46
C LYS A 35 -10.04 3.49 14.57
N ASN A 36 -10.43 4.04 13.43
CA ASN A 36 -9.49 4.62 12.49
C ASN A 36 -9.15 6.07 12.86
N ALA A 37 -7.88 6.33 13.18
CA ALA A 37 -7.39 7.67 13.51
C ALA A 37 -7.51 8.67 12.34
N ALA A 38 -7.64 8.22 11.09
CA ALA A 38 -7.85 9.10 9.95
C ALA A 38 -9.15 9.92 10.04
N PHE A 39 -10.13 9.49 10.83
CA PHE A 39 -11.34 10.28 11.09
C PHE A 39 -11.11 11.55 11.89
N GLU A 40 -9.90 11.78 12.42
CA GLU A 40 -9.52 13.08 12.99
C GLU A 40 -9.49 14.21 11.94
N PHE A 41 -9.30 13.86 10.66
CA PHE A 41 -9.21 14.80 9.55
C PHE A 41 -9.97 14.35 8.30
N SER A 42 -10.77 13.32 8.42
CA SER A 42 -11.57 12.78 7.32
C SER A 42 -13.01 12.54 7.77
N GLU A 43 -13.92 12.57 6.82
CA GLU A 43 -15.28 12.06 6.97
C GLU A 43 -15.59 11.07 5.87
N ALA A 44 -16.47 10.13 6.15
CA ALA A 44 -16.87 9.11 5.16
C ALA A 44 -18.33 8.72 5.31
N GLU A 45 -18.93 8.35 4.16
CA GLU A 45 -20.24 7.71 4.06
C GLU A 45 -20.11 6.46 3.21
N TYR A 46 -20.90 5.42 3.54
CA TYR A 46 -20.83 4.11 2.90
C TYR A 46 -22.12 3.79 2.19
N PHE A 47 -22.04 3.44 0.91
CA PHE A 47 -23.19 3.11 0.09
C PHE A 47 -23.15 1.67 -0.35
N MET A 48 -24.31 1.04 -0.40
CA MET A 48 -24.53 -0.33 -0.87
C MET A 48 -25.64 -0.35 -1.90
N ALA A 49 -25.42 -1.05 -3.01
CA ALA A 49 -26.43 -1.31 -4.03
C ALA A 49 -27.05 -2.70 -3.81
N PHE A 50 -28.36 -2.78 -3.96
CA PHE A 50 -29.12 -4.02 -3.85
C PHE A 50 -29.94 -4.27 -5.10
N ASP A 51 -30.03 -5.53 -5.54
CA ASP A 51 -30.93 -5.93 -6.62
C ASP A 51 -32.40 -6.00 -6.17
N GLY A 52 -33.32 -6.23 -7.13
CA GLY A 52 -34.74 -6.36 -6.85
C GLY A 52 -35.14 -7.53 -5.94
N ARG A 53 -34.19 -8.41 -5.62
CA ARG A 53 -34.36 -9.54 -4.67
C ARG A 53 -33.71 -9.25 -3.31
N GLY A 54 -33.21 -8.05 -3.09
CA GLY A 54 -32.54 -7.65 -1.85
C GLY A 54 -31.13 -8.22 -1.67
N ARG A 55 -30.50 -8.73 -2.73
CA ARG A 55 -29.10 -9.18 -2.67
C ARG A 55 -28.20 -7.98 -2.92
N MET A 56 -27.14 -7.83 -2.12
CA MET A 56 -26.14 -6.81 -2.32
C MET A 56 -25.35 -7.10 -3.61
N VAL A 57 -25.29 -6.13 -4.51
CA VAL A 57 -24.66 -6.22 -5.83
C VAL A 57 -23.53 -5.22 -6.01
N GLY A 58 -23.29 -4.36 -5.02
CA GLY A 58 -22.16 -3.44 -5.03
C GLY A 58 -22.09 -2.62 -3.76
N ARG A 59 -20.92 -1.99 -3.56
CA ARG A 59 -20.64 -1.07 -2.46
C ARG A 59 -19.63 0.00 -2.90
N VAL A 60 -19.59 1.10 -2.16
CA VAL A 60 -18.55 2.13 -2.28
C VAL A 60 -18.45 2.93 -0.99
N ALA A 61 -17.24 3.36 -0.64
CA ALA A 61 -17.00 4.37 0.38
C ALA A 61 -16.78 5.73 -0.29
N ALA A 62 -17.53 6.74 0.13
CA ALA A 62 -17.27 8.14 -0.21
C ALA A 62 -16.49 8.78 0.94
N ILE A 63 -15.28 9.26 0.67
CA ILE A 63 -14.35 9.73 1.71
C ILE A 63 -13.90 11.15 1.36
N ILE A 64 -13.95 12.06 2.33
CA ILE A 64 -13.38 13.41 2.21
C ILE A 64 -12.22 13.51 3.19
N ASN A 65 -11.00 13.58 2.66
CA ASN A 65 -9.80 13.83 3.45
C ASN A 65 -9.49 15.34 3.41
N HIS A 66 -9.91 16.07 4.44
CA HIS A 66 -9.75 17.52 4.52
C HIS A 66 -8.28 17.96 4.56
N ARG A 67 -7.38 17.14 5.14
CA ARG A 67 -5.94 17.41 5.18
C ARG A 67 -5.33 17.34 3.78
N ALA A 68 -5.62 16.29 3.04
CA ALA A 68 -5.18 16.14 1.65
C ALA A 68 -5.76 17.25 0.76
N ASN A 69 -7.07 17.51 0.86
CA ASN A 69 -7.73 18.57 0.10
C ASN A 69 -7.07 19.95 0.34
N LYS A 70 -6.78 20.28 1.60
CA LYS A 70 -6.09 21.52 1.94
C LYS A 70 -4.67 21.56 1.39
N ARG A 71 -3.92 20.44 1.52
CA ARG A 71 -2.54 20.36 1.04
C ARG A 71 -2.43 20.56 -0.47
N TRP A 72 -3.30 19.89 -1.21
CA TRP A 72 -3.25 19.87 -2.68
C TRP A 72 -4.09 20.98 -3.33
N GLY A 73 -4.78 21.81 -2.53
CA GLY A 73 -5.64 22.88 -3.04
C GLY A 73 -6.83 22.35 -3.85
N ARG A 74 -7.32 21.14 -3.55
CA ARG A 74 -8.43 20.48 -4.23
C ARG A 74 -9.66 20.44 -3.33
N LYS A 75 -10.83 20.30 -3.94
CA LYS A 75 -12.10 20.02 -3.27
C LYS A 75 -12.62 18.67 -3.74
N CYS A 76 -11.98 17.60 -3.28
CA CYS A 76 -12.26 16.25 -3.75
C CYS A 76 -13.06 15.43 -2.74
N VAL A 77 -14.01 14.63 -3.24
CA VAL A 77 -14.49 13.43 -2.58
C VAL A 77 -13.77 12.22 -3.22
N ARG A 78 -13.22 11.34 -2.39
CA ARG A 78 -12.61 10.09 -2.84
C ARG A 78 -13.67 9.00 -2.92
N PHE A 79 -13.58 8.11 -3.91
CA PHE A 79 -14.26 6.82 -3.88
C PHE A 79 -13.25 5.72 -3.61
N GLY A 80 -13.53 4.86 -2.64
CA GLY A 80 -12.70 3.72 -2.26
C GLY A 80 -13.57 2.53 -1.87
N TRP A 81 -12.96 1.38 -1.56
CA TRP A 81 -13.70 0.14 -1.28
C TRP A 81 -14.85 -0.09 -2.24
N ILE A 82 -14.61 0.22 -3.54
CA ILE A 82 -15.61 0.10 -4.57
C ILE A 82 -15.60 -1.33 -5.13
N ASP A 83 -16.76 -1.96 -5.06
CA ASP A 83 -17.01 -3.28 -5.62
C ASP A 83 -18.40 -3.34 -6.25
N PHE A 84 -18.50 -3.95 -7.41
CA PHE A 84 -19.78 -4.10 -8.11
C PHE A 84 -19.78 -5.31 -9.06
N ILE A 85 -20.96 -5.86 -9.32
CA ILE A 85 -21.15 -6.87 -10.35
C ILE A 85 -21.04 -6.25 -11.75
N ASP A 86 -20.83 -7.08 -12.78
CA ASP A 86 -20.78 -6.62 -14.19
C ASP A 86 -22.17 -6.18 -14.69
N ASP A 87 -22.64 -5.07 -14.12
CA ASP A 87 -23.85 -4.35 -14.53
C ASP A 87 -23.59 -2.85 -14.45
N ILE A 88 -23.60 -2.18 -15.59
CA ILE A 88 -23.32 -0.74 -15.71
C ILE A 88 -24.28 0.14 -14.88
N ASN A 89 -25.51 -0.31 -14.66
CA ASN A 89 -26.45 0.42 -13.82
C ASN A 89 -26.04 0.41 -12.36
N VAL A 90 -25.41 -0.69 -11.90
CA VAL A 90 -24.93 -0.80 -10.52
C VAL A 90 -23.74 0.12 -10.31
N SER A 91 -22.73 0.07 -11.17
CA SER A 91 -21.56 0.95 -11.05
C SER A 91 -21.98 2.42 -11.15
N LYS A 92 -22.85 2.76 -12.10
CA LYS A 92 -23.39 4.11 -12.24
C LYS A 92 -24.07 4.59 -10.97
N ALA A 93 -24.97 3.79 -10.40
CA ALA A 93 -25.68 4.15 -9.17
C ALA A 93 -24.76 4.39 -7.98
N LEU A 94 -23.67 3.61 -7.86
CA LEU A 94 -22.66 3.81 -6.82
C LEU A 94 -21.91 5.13 -7.02
N PHE A 95 -21.45 5.43 -8.23
CA PHE A 95 -20.80 6.71 -8.53
C PHE A 95 -21.72 7.90 -8.36
N ASP A 96 -23.00 7.79 -8.77
CA ASP A 96 -24.01 8.83 -8.56
C ASP A 96 -24.22 9.13 -7.06
N ALA A 97 -24.15 8.09 -6.21
CA ALA A 97 -24.24 8.25 -4.74
C ALA A 97 -23.03 9.02 -4.18
N VAL A 98 -21.81 8.69 -4.62
CA VAL A 98 -20.59 9.40 -4.23
C VAL A 98 -20.63 10.85 -4.69
N GLU A 99 -21.04 11.09 -5.95
CA GLU A 99 -21.22 12.44 -6.52
C GLU A 99 -22.20 13.27 -5.69
N LYS A 100 -23.38 12.72 -5.42
CA LYS A 100 -24.41 13.38 -4.59
C LYS A 100 -23.88 13.74 -3.19
N TYR A 101 -23.16 12.82 -2.55
CA TYR A 101 -22.53 13.08 -1.25
C TYR A 101 -21.48 14.18 -1.37
N GLY A 102 -20.57 14.10 -2.34
CA GLY A 102 -19.54 15.10 -2.58
C GLY A 102 -20.12 16.50 -2.79
N LYS A 103 -21.12 16.64 -3.68
CA LYS A 103 -21.85 17.90 -3.92
C LYS A 103 -22.48 18.45 -2.63
N SER A 104 -23.10 17.59 -1.82
CA SER A 104 -23.72 18.02 -0.56
C SER A 104 -22.73 18.58 0.46
N LYS A 105 -21.44 18.24 0.30
CA LYS A 105 -20.31 18.68 1.12
C LYS A 105 -19.47 19.78 0.46
N GLY A 106 -19.90 20.29 -0.70
CA GLY A 106 -19.21 21.36 -1.43
C GLY A 106 -17.93 20.90 -2.14
N MET A 107 -17.84 19.61 -2.44
CA MET A 107 -16.76 19.07 -3.30
C MET A 107 -17.05 19.36 -4.76
N GLU A 108 -16.00 19.54 -5.55
CA GLU A 108 -16.05 19.89 -6.97
C GLU A 108 -15.53 18.75 -7.86
N GLU A 109 -14.82 17.79 -7.25
CA GLU A 109 -14.22 16.66 -7.93
C GLU A 109 -14.50 15.35 -7.18
N MET A 110 -14.64 14.25 -7.94
CA MET A 110 -14.62 12.88 -7.44
C MET A 110 -13.38 12.19 -7.98
N ILE A 111 -12.56 11.60 -7.09
CA ILE A 111 -11.31 10.93 -7.44
C ILE A 111 -11.19 9.55 -6.82
N GLY A 112 -10.51 8.62 -7.47
CA GLY A 112 -10.24 7.30 -6.90
C GLY A 112 -10.01 6.19 -7.93
N PRO A 113 -9.93 4.94 -7.47
CA PRO A 113 -10.08 4.48 -6.07
C PRO A 113 -8.95 4.94 -5.15
N LEU A 114 -9.33 5.51 -4.00
CA LEU A 114 -8.40 5.96 -2.95
C LEU A 114 -9.02 5.73 -1.56
N GLY A 115 -8.20 5.39 -0.59
CA GLY A 115 -8.63 5.27 0.80
C GLY A 115 -8.52 6.56 1.60
N PHE A 116 -8.50 6.44 2.93
CA PHE A 116 -8.31 7.56 3.84
C PHE A 116 -6.90 8.15 3.74
N THR A 117 -5.91 7.28 3.57
CA THR A 117 -4.48 7.63 3.46
C THR A 117 -3.82 6.79 2.37
N ASP A 118 -2.59 7.12 1.99
CA ASP A 118 -1.78 6.38 1.03
C ASP A 118 -1.32 4.98 1.53
N LEU A 119 -1.58 4.65 2.80
CA LEU A 119 -1.35 3.31 3.32
C LEU A 119 -2.57 2.39 3.13
N ASP A 120 -3.68 2.95 2.68
CA ASP A 120 -4.84 2.18 2.24
C ASP A 120 -4.66 1.78 0.76
N PRO A 121 -5.32 0.70 0.31
CA PRO A 121 -5.26 0.29 -1.08
C PRO A 121 -5.74 1.38 -2.04
N GLU A 122 -4.99 1.62 -3.11
CA GLU A 122 -5.29 2.65 -4.09
C GLU A 122 -5.11 2.17 -5.54
N GLY A 123 -5.84 2.80 -6.44
CA GLY A 123 -5.80 2.54 -7.88
C GLY A 123 -6.57 1.29 -8.31
N MET A 124 -7.36 1.43 -9.36
CA MET A 124 -8.07 0.35 -10.04
C MET A 124 -7.09 -0.40 -10.95
N LEU A 125 -7.03 -1.73 -10.83
CA LEU A 125 -6.19 -2.57 -11.69
C LEU A 125 -6.64 -2.42 -13.15
N THR A 126 -5.69 -2.14 -14.03
CA THR A 126 -5.90 -1.96 -15.49
C THR A 126 -5.04 -2.91 -16.34
N MET A 127 -4.01 -3.50 -15.74
CA MET A 127 -3.15 -4.52 -16.36
C MET A 127 -2.63 -5.48 -15.29
N GLY A 128 -2.44 -6.75 -15.67
CA GLY A 128 -1.96 -7.79 -14.76
C GLY A 128 -3.08 -8.50 -14.00
N PHE A 129 -4.24 -8.66 -14.63
CA PHE A 129 -5.40 -9.39 -14.07
C PHE A 129 -5.12 -10.88 -13.84
N ASP A 130 -4.06 -11.40 -14.47
CA ASP A 130 -3.53 -12.75 -14.33
C ASP A 130 -2.34 -12.84 -13.35
N GLN A 131 -2.11 -11.79 -12.56
CA GLN A 131 -1.05 -11.72 -11.57
C GLN A 131 -1.63 -11.78 -10.15
N LEU A 132 -0.98 -12.57 -9.29
CA LEU A 132 -1.37 -12.67 -7.89
C LEU A 132 -1.28 -11.30 -7.22
N GLY A 133 -2.33 -10.94 -6.49
CA GLY A 133 -2.37 -9.72 -5.69
C GLY A 133 -1.41 -9.76 -4.49
N THR A 134 -1.26 -8.64 -3.80
CA THR A 134 -0.55 -8.53 -2.52
C THR A 134 -1.50 -8.17 -1.39
N MET A 135 -1.02 -8.24 -0.15
CA MET A 135 -1.83 -7.83 1.00
C MET A 135 -2.16 -6.33 1.04
N ALA A 136 -1.38 -5.52 0.32
CA ALA A 136 -1.49 -4.05 0.34
C ALA A 136 -2.20 -3.48 -0.89
N THR A 137 -2.57 -4.32 -1.85
CA THR A 137 -3.24 -3.90 -3.08
C THR A 137 -4.55 -4.65 -3.27
N ILE A 138 -5.52 -4.01 -3.93
CA ILE A 138 -6.80 -4.63 -4.26
C ILE A 138 -6.74 -5.30 -5.63
N TYR A 139 -7.46 -6.42 -5.77
CA TYR A 139 -7.80 -7.00 -7.05
C TYR A 139 -9.17 -6.47 -7.50
N ASN A 140 -9.34 -6.27 -8.79
CA ASN A 140 -10.64 -6.04 -9.42
C ASN A 140 -10.69 -6.76 -10.76
N TYR A 141 -11.88 -7.15 -11.20
CA TYR A 141 -12.09 -7.80 -12.48
C TYR A 141 -11.85 -6.85 -13.66
N PRO A 142 -11.53 -7.38 -14.87
CA PRO A 142 -11.29 -6.57 -16.05
C PRO A 142 -12.44 -5.63 -16.45
N TYR A 143 -13.69 -6.00 -16.15
CA TYR A 143 -14.85 -5.15 -16.47
C TYR A 143 -14.90 -3.85 -15.67
N TYR A 144 -14.14 -3.70 -14.58
CA TYR A 144 -14.12 -2.44 -13.80
C TYR A 144 -13.60 -1.25 -14.63
N PRO A 145 -12.40 -1.27 -15.22
CA PRO A 145 -11.95 -0.19 -16.09
C PRO A 145 -12.82 -0.05 -17.34
N GLU A 146 -13.41 -1.15 -17.90
CA GLU A 146 -14.35 -1.06 -18.99
C GLU A 146 -15.61 -0.25 -18.63
N HIS A 147 -16.10 -0.38 -17.38
CA HIS A 147 -17.22 0.43 -16.89
C HIS A 147 -16.84 1.91 -16.81
N MET A 148 -15.61 2.23 -16.37
CA MET A 148 -15.14 3.62 -16.35
C MET A 148 -15.15 4.23 -17.76
N GLU A 149 -14.71 3.47 -18.76
CA GLU A 149 -14.75 3.90 -20.16
C GLU A 149 -16.19 4.06 -20.69
N LYS A 150 -17.09 3.09 -20.39
CA LYS A 150 -18.50 3.11 -20.82
C LYS A 150 -19.28 4.26 -20.18
N LEU A 151 -18.97 4.64 -18.95
CA LEU A 151 -19.59 5.79 -18.28
C LEU A 151 -19.16 7.12 -18.94
N GLY A 152 -17.95 7.21 -19.47
CA GLY A 152 -17.50 8.26 -20.40
C GLY A 152 -17.22 9.63 -19.79
N ASP A 153 -17.41 9.80 -18.48
CA ASP A 153 -17.26 11.08 -17.77
C ASP A 153 -16.09 11.06 -16.76
N PHE A 154 -15.30 9.97 -16.77
CA PHE A 154 -14.10 9.82 -15.99
C PHE A 154 -12.85 10.02 -16.84
N GLU A 155 -11.90 10.77 -16.30
CA GLU A 155 -10.59 11.01 -16.87
C GLU A 155 -9.51 10.33 -16.03
N LYS A 156 -8.34 10.07 -16.63
CA LYS A 156 -7.15 9.68 -15.88
C LYS A 156 -6.73 10.81 -14.95
N ASP A 157 -6.52 10.50 -13.66
CA ASP A 157 -5.90 11.42 -12.71
C ASP A 157 -4.45 11.03 -12.41
N ASN A 158 -4.21 9.76 -12.06
CA ASN A 158 -2.85 9.23 -11.84
C ASN A 158 -2.77 7.76 -12.23
N ASP A 159 -1.62 7.34 -12.78
CA ASP A 159 -1.30 5.95 -13.04
C ASP A 159 -0.19 5.46 -12.11
N TYR A 160 -0.33 4.21 -11.68
CA TYR A 160 0.65 3.49 -10.90
C TYR A 160 1.16 2.26 -11.65
N VAL A 161 2.39 1.89 -11.32
CA VAL A 161 3.07 0.69 -11.80
C VAL A 161 3.52 -0.17 -10.61
N GLU A 162 3.55 -1.48 -10.80
CA GLU A 162 4.09 -2.43 -9.84
C GLU A 162 5.10 -3.35 -10.52
N PHE A 163 6.24 -3.51 -9.89
CA PHE A 163 7.35 -4.30 -10.42
C PHE A 163 7.58 -5.57 -9.61
N LYS A 164 7.90 -6.64 -10.32
CA LYS A 164 8.46 -7.84 -9.75
C LYS A 164 9.98 -7.80 -9.96
N LEU A 165 10.71 -7.88 -8.87
CA LEU A 165 12.17 -7.73 -8.79
C LEU A 165 12.76 -9.11 -8.52
N MET A 166 13.56 -9.66 -9.41
CA MET A 166 14.19 -10.95 -9.17
C MET A 166 15.32 -10.81 -8.15
N VAL A 167 15.32 -11.67 -7.14
CA VAL A 167 16.41 -11.70 -6.15
C VAL A 167 17.63 -12.33 -6.85
N PRO A 168 18.74 -11.58 -7.00
CA PRO A 168 19.91 -12.09 -7.69
C PRO A 168 20.67 -13.12 -6.85
N ASP A 169 21.36 -14.06 -7.49
CA ASP A 169 22.21 -15.06 -6.80
C ASP A 169 23.35 -14.42 -6.02
N LYS A 170 23.83 -13.26 -6.47
CA LYS A 170 24.86 -12.46 -5.81
C LYS A 170 24.46 -11.00 -5.80
N VAL A 171 24.84 -10.28 -4.72
CA VAL A 171 24.65 -8.82 -4.69
C VAL A 171 25.35 -8.20 -5.88
N PRO A 172 24.65 -7.40 -6.71
CA PRO A 172 25.27 -6.73 -7.84
C PRO A 172 26.48 -5.88 -7.41
N GLU A 173 27.60 -6.02 -8.11
CA GLU A 173 28.85 -5.32 -7.79
C GLU A 173 28.69 -3.80 -7.64
N LYS A 174 27.76 -3.21 -8.39
CA LYS A 174 27.44 -1.79 -8.29
C LYS A 174 26.91 -1.41 -6.92
N TYR A 175 26.01 -2.20 -6.33
CA TYR A 175 25.55 -1.95 -4.97
C TYR A 175 26.69 -2.06 -3.96
N THR A 176 27.55 -3.07 -4.10
CA THR A 176 28.71 -3.25 -3.22
C THR A 176 29.66 -2.07 -3.31
N LYS A 177 30.09 -1.68 -4.53
CA LYS A 177 31.02 -0.56 -4.76
C LYS A 177 30.44 0.76 -4.25
N ILE A 178 29.17 1.04 -4.53
CA ILE A 178 28.50 2.24 -4.04
C ILE A 178 28.43 2.21 -2.52
N ALA A 179 28.00 1.09 -1.91
CA ALA A 179 27.88 0.96 -0.46
C ALA A 179 29.21 1.22 0.26
N GLU A 180 30.31 0.63 -0.22
CA GLU A 180 31.65 0.86 0.33
C GLU A 180 32.11 2.31 0.21
N MET A 181 31.84 2.93 -0.96
CA MET A 181 32.18 4.32 -1.21
C MET A 181 31.43 5.27 -0.26
N ILE A 182 30.10 5.09 -0.13
CA ILE A 182 29.28 6.01 0.68
C ILE A 182 29.53 5.86 2.17
N GLN A 183 29.79 4.65 2.66
CA GLN A 183 30.17 4.43 4.05
C GLN A 183 31.46 5.20 4.41
N LYS A 184 32.42 5.23 3.47
CA LYS A 184 33.68 5.97 3.67
C LYS A 184 33.55 7.48 3.48
N ARG A 185 32.77 7.92 2.50
CA ARG A 185 32.71 9.33 2.09
C ARG A 185 31.72 10.15 2.91
N TYR A 186 30.59 9.56 3.31
CA TYR A 186 29.47 10.27 3.92
C TYR A 186 29.14 9.82 5.33
N ASP A 187 29.95 8.92 5.90
CA ASP A 187 29.74 8.33 7.22
C ASP A 187 28.34 7.72 7.42
N LEU A 188 27.76 7.21 6.31
CA LEU A 188 26.48 6.50 6.35
C LEU A 188 26.69 5.05 6.75
N HIS A 189 25.82 4.55 7.62
CA HIS A 189 25.89 3.15 8.06
C HIS A 189 24.50 2.54 8.24
N ILE A 190 24.47 1.20 8.25
CA ILE A 190 23.24 0.44 8.47
C ILE A 190 23.04 0.28 9.97
N ARG A 191 21.91 0.71 10.48
CA ARG A 191 21.46 0.44 11.85
C ARG A 191 20.70 -0.88 11.91
N LYS A 192 21.19 -1.81 12.71
CA LYS A 192 20.47 -3.04 13.06
C LYS A 192 19.51 -2.75 14.20
N LEU A 193 18.20 -2.91 13.94
CA LEU A 193 17.18 -2.64 14.92
C LEU A 193 16.91 -3.84 15.82
N THR A 194 16.69 -3.56 17.09
CA THR A 194 16.09 -4.48 18.06
C THR A 194 14.66 -4.07 18.38
N LYS A 195 13.86 -4.96 18.97
CA LYS A 195 12.52 -4.59 19.43
C LYS A 195 12.55 -3.43 20.43
N LYS A 196 13.58 -3.40 21.30
CA LYS A 196 13.78 -2.29 22.22
C LYS A 196 14.00 -0.96 21.49
N ASP A 197 14.81 -0.94 20.44
CA ASP A 197 15.00 0.27 19.62
C ASP A 197 13.67 0.77 19.05
N VAL A 198 12.83 -0.13 18.53
CA VAL A 198 11.56 0.24 17.89
C VAL A 198 10.56 0.80 18.89
N PHE A 199 10.33 0.11 20.03
CA PHE A 199 9.26 0.43 20.97
C PHE A 199 9.68 1.43 22.06
N GLU A 200 10.91 1.34 22.57
CA GLU A 200 11.41 2.17 23.66
C GLU A 200 12.40 3.25 23.16
N GLY A 201 13.21 2.92 22.15
CA GLY A 201 14.24 3.80 21.58
C GLY A 201 13.70 4.82 20.56
N GLY A 202 12.38 4.81 20.29
CA GLY A 202 11.72 5.76 19.40
C GLY A 202 11.96 5.54 17.90
N TYR A 203 12.61 4.44 17.49
CA TYR A 203 12.87 4.17 16.07
C TYR A 203 11.59 3.92 15.26
N GLY A 204 10.56 3.34 15.88
CA GLY A 204 9.26 3.20 15.24
C GLY A 204 8.72 4.55 14.73
N LYS A 205 8.70 5.55 15.61
CA LYS A 205 8.29 6.93 15.24
C LYS A 205 9.22 7.54 14.19
N LYS A 206 10.53 7.51 14.40
CA LYS A 206 11.53 8.09 13.47
C LYS A 206 11.40 7.54 12.05
N MET A 207 11.10 6.24 11.90
CA MET A 207 10.89 5.62 10.59
C MET A 207 9.66 6.20 9.90
N PHE A 208 8.52 6.35 10.57
CA PHE A 208 7.31 6.93 9.98
C PHE A 208 7.43 8.44 9.74
N GLU A 209 8.14 9.19 10.58
CA GLU A 209 8.45 10.61 10.35
C GLU A 209 9.32 10.78 9.09
N LEU A 210 10.27 9.86 8.87
CA LEU A 210 11.06 9.83 7.65
C LEU A 210 10.17 9.51 6.43
N ILE A 211 9.26 8.55 6.53
CA ILE A 211 8.29 8.24 5.47
C ILE A 211 7.40 9.45 5.18
N ASN A 212 6.85 10.12 6.21
CA ASN A 212 6.10 11.37 6.02
C ASN A 212 6.88 12.40 5.20
N THR A 213 8.18 12.56 5.51
CA THR A 213 9.05 13.49 4.78
C THR A 213 9.29 13.06 3.34
N CYS A 214 9.49 11.75 3.11
CA CYS A 214 9.79 11.20 1.79
C CYS A 214 8.59 11.22 0.86
N PHE A 215 7.38 11.01 1.40
CA PHE A 215 6.16 10.82 0.63
C PHE A 215 5.31 12.08 0.48
N LYS A 216 5.70 13.16 1.15
CA LYS A 216 4.91 14.42 1.19
C LYS A 216 4.47 14.96 -0.16
N ASP A 217 5.20 14.67 -1.24
CA ASP A 217 4.93 15.16 -2.59
C ASP A 217 4.33 14.08 -3.51
N LEU A 218 3.98 12.90 -2.97
CA LEU A 218 3.28 11.86 -3.72
C LEU A 218 1.80 12.23 -3.90
N TYR A 219 1.22 11.79 -5.01
CA TYR A 219 -0.17 12.05 -5.38
C TYR A 219 -1.14 11.67 -4.26
N GLY A 220 -1.98 12.62 -3.85
CA GLY A 220 -3.01 12.37 -2.83
C GLY A 220 -2.50 12.23 -1.40
N TYR A 221 -1.18 12.23 -1.18
CA TYR A 221 -0.59 12.01 0.14
C TYR A 221 -1.05 13.03 1.18
N SER A 222 -1.32 12.54 2.38
CA SER A 222 -1.47 13.35 3.59
C SER A 222 -0.63 12.77 4.72
N GLU A 223 0.09 13.64 5.43
CA GLU A 223 0.96 13.21 6.52
C GLU A 223 0.22 12.40 7.57
N LEU A 224 0.83 11.30 8.00
CA LEU A 224 0.32 10.48 9.09
C LEU A 224 0.37 11.26 10.39
N SER A 225 -0.73 11.25 11.15
CA SER A 225 -0.76 11.80 12.50
C SER A 225 0.03 10.93 13.48
N GLU A 226 0.47 11.50 14.62
CA GLU A 226 1.13 10.73 15.68
C GLU A 226 0.28 9.52 16.11
N ARG A 227 -1.03 9.70 16.23
CA ARG A 227 -1.95 8.62 16.60
C ARG A 227 -1.97 7.51 15.56
N GLN A 228 -1.96 7.83 14.26
CA GLN A 228 -1.84 6.83 13.20
C GLN A 228 -0.51 6.09 13.26
N ILE A 229 0.61 6.82 13.44
CA ILE A 229 1.94 6.23 13.58
C ILE A 229 1.97 5.25 14.77
N ASP A 230 1.45 5.65 15.93
CA ASP A 230 1.37 4.79 17.11
C ASP A 230 0.50 3.54 16.86
N GLN A 231 -0.61 3.68 16.12
CA GLN A 231 -1.45 2.54 15.73
C GLN A 231 -0.70 1.56 14.83
N TYR A 232 0.00 2.05 13.80
CA TYR A 232 0.76 1.21 12.88
C TYR A 232 1.92 0.49 13.59
N ILE A 233 2.65 1.20 14.46
CA ILE A 233 3.73 0.59 15.26
C ILE A 233 3.17 -0.56 16.10
N LYS A 234 2.08 -0.35 16.83
CA LYS A 234 1.47 -1.37 17.68
C LYS A 234 0.88 -2.54 16.91
N MET A 235 0.38 -2.29 15.70
CA MET A 235 -0.29 -3.31 14.90
C MET A 235 0.69 -4.21 14.16
N TYR A 236 1.72 -3.64 13.54
CA TYR A 236 2.57 -4.38 12.59
C TYR A 236 3.91 -4.82 13.17
N PHE A 237 4.57 -3.99 13.99
CA PHE A 237 5.93 -4.31 14.46
C PHE A 237 6.07 -5.48 15.44
N PRO A 238 5.06 -5.85 16.25
CA PRO A 238 5.19 -7.04 17.12
C PRO A 238 5.46 -8.33 16.35
N LEU A 239 4.93 -8.45 15.13
CA LEU A 239 5.07 -9.62 14.27
C LEU A 239 6.15 -9.47 13.20
N ALA A 240 6.65 -8.25 12.98
CA ALA A 240 7.65 -7.97 11.97
C ALA A 240 8.97 -8.71 12.25
N ASP A 241 9.60 -9.20 11.19
CA ASP A 241 10.99 -9.63 11.22
C ASP A 241 11.89 -8.42 10.99
N LEU A 242 12.48 -7.92 12.07
CA LEU A 242 13.34 -6.73 12.01
C LEU A 242 14.59 -6.93 11.14
N SER A 243 14.95 -8.15 10.82
CA SER A 243 16.04 -8.41 9.87
C SER A 243 15.66 -8.01 8.44
N LEU A 244 14.37 -7.96 8.09
CA LEU A 244 13.84 -7.51 6.81
C LEU A 244 13.52 -6.01 6.79
N ILE A 245 13.91 -5.30 7.85
CA ILE A 245 13.83 -3.84 7.93
C ILE A 245 15.25 -3.29 7.95
N THR A 246 15.54 -2.35 7.05
CA THR A 246 16.82 -1.66 6.98
C THR A 246 16.65 -0.19 7.32
N VAL A 247 17.56 0.34 8.12
CA VAL A 247 17.64 1.78 8.42
C VAL A 247 19.07 2.23 8.15
N VAL A 248 19.21 3.28 7.38
CA VAL A 248 20.48 3.94 7.14
C VAL A 248 20.56 5.20 7.99
N GLU A 249 21.64 5.36 8.72
CA GLU A 249 21.91 6.52 9.57
C GLU A 249 23.14 7.29 9.09
N ASP A 250 23.12 8.60 9.30
CA ASP A 250 24.26 9.49 9.14
C ASP A 250 24.89 9.75 10.50
N ARG A 251 26.09 9.20 10.74
CA ARG A 251 26.84 9.39 12.00
C ARG A 251 27.27 10.83 12.18
N SER A 252 27.66 11.50 11.09
CA SER A 252 28.07 12.90 11.14
C SER A 252 26.95 13.85 11.56
N ALA A 253 25.68 13.41 11.37
CA ALA A 253 24.48 14.11 11.80
C ALA A 253 23.87 13.56 13.09
N GLY A 254 24.69 12.97 13.98
CA GLY A 254 24.23 12.42 15.27
C GLY A 254 23.39 11.16 15.17
N ASN A 255 23.70 10.28 14.23
CA ASN A 255 22.95 9.06 13.92
C ASN A 255 21.50 9.37 13.46
N LYS A 256 21.33 10.41 12.66
CA LYS A 256 20.03 10.74 12.06
C LYS A 256 19.65 9.64 11.07
N PRO A 257 18.45 9.02 11.19
CA PRO A 257 17.92 8.14 10.16
C PRO A 257 17.68 8.92 8.86
N VAL A 258 18.24 8.44 7.76
CA VAL A 258 18.21 9.12 6.44
C VAL A 258 17.57 8.28 5.34
N ALA A 259 17.50 6.97 5.56
CA ALA A 259 16.75 6.07 4.69
C ALA A 259 16.15 4.92 5.50
N VAL A 260 15.02 4.41 5.04
CA VAL A 260 14.32 3.27 5.61
C VAL A 260 13.76 2.38 4.51
N GLY A 261 13.88 1.07 4.69
CA GLY A 261 13.21 0.06 3.89
C GLY A 261 12.49 -0.92 4.80
N ILE A 262 11.17 -0.99 4.70
CA ILE A 262 10.33 -1.93 5.44
C ILE A 262 9.82 -2.96 4.45
N THR A 263 10.27 -4.20 4.62
CA THR A 263 9.85 -5.33 3.78
C THR A 263 9.39 -6.49 4.64
N ILE A 264 8.51 -7.33 4.08
CA ILE A 264 7.96 -8.49 4.79
C ILE A 264 7.92 -9.70 3.86
N PRO A 265 7.99 -10.95 4.37
CA PRO A 265 7.68 -12.12 3.56
C PRO A 265 6.29 -11.98 2.93
N SER A 266 6.15 -12.30 1.64
CA SER A 266 4.85 -12.19 0.98
C SER A 266 3.80 -13.06 1.66
N LEU A 267 2.69 -12.44 2.05
CA LEU A 267 1.57 -13.09 2.71
C LEU A 267 0.49 -13.55 1.75
N SER A 268 0.60 -13.26 0.46
CA SER A 268 -0.45 -13.46 -0.53
C SER A 268 -1.03 -14.88 -0.51
N LYS A 269 -0.19 -15.91 -0.65
CA LYS A 269 -0.65 -17.32 -0.61
C LYS A 269 -1.15 -17.75 0.78
N ALA A 270 -0.68 -17.13 1.85
CA ALA A 270 -1.14 -17.42 3.19
C ALA A 270 -2.54 -16.83 3.43
N LEU A 271 -2.76 -15.60 2.97
CA LEU A 271 -4.05 -14.91 3.07
C LEU A 271 -5.14 -15.57 2.21
N GLN A 272 -4.80 -16.09 1.03
CA GLN A 272 -5.73 -16.88 0.21
C GLN A 272 -6.25 -18.13 0.95
N LYS A 273 -5.45 -18.72 1.86
CA LYS A 273 -5.87 -19.83 2.73
C LYS A 273 -6.69 -19.37 3.94
N CYS A 274 -6.73 -18.08 4.22
CA CYS A 274 -7.57 -17.53 5.28
C CYS A 274 -8.99 -17.34 4.75
N ARG A 275 -9.93 -18.16 5.21
CA ARG A 275 -11.33 -18.08 4.78
C ARG A 275 -11.86 -16.65 4.91
N ARG A 276 -12.10 -15.96 3.78
CA ARG A 276 -12.57 -14.56 3.72
C ARG A 276 -11.69 -13.60 4.52
N GLY A 277 -10.36 -13.82 4.54
CA GLY A 277 -9.42 -12.98 5.30
C GLY A 277 -9.52 -13.12 6.83
N ARG A 278 -10.18 -14.15 7.36
CA ARG A 278 -10.30 -14.35 8.80
C ARG A 278 -9.15 -15.18 9.35
N LEU A 279 -8.55 -14.69 10.42
CA LEU A 279 -7.48 -15.42 11.12
C LEU A 279 -8.00 -16.58 11.94
N TRP A 280 -9.21 -16.52 12.49
CA TRP A 280 -9.84 -17.60 13.26
C TRP A 280 -10.78 -18.47 12.42
N PRO A 281 -10.81 -19.81 12.64
CA PRO A 281 -10.03 -20.54 13.66
C PRO A 281 -8.60 -20.93 13.25
N PHE A 282 -8.25 -21.04 11.95
CA PHE A 282 -6.96 -21.61 11.50
C PHE A 282 -6.15 -20.68 10.57
N GLY A 283 -6.69 -19.54 10.13
CA GLY A 283 -6.01 -18.59 9.24
C GLY A 283 -4.70 -18.06 9.83
N TRP A 284 -4.66 -17.78 11.15
CA TRP A 284 -3.47 -17.31 11.85
C TRP A 284 -2.25 -18.22 11.66
N TRP A 285 -2.47 -19.54 11.55
CA TRP A 285 -1.40 -20.51 11.35
C TRP A 285 -0.69 -20.33 10.00
N HIS A 286 -1.46 -20.08 8.94
CA HIS A 286 -0.91 -19.84 7.61
C HIS A 286 -0.08 -18.56 7.58
N VAL A 287 -0.58 -17.50 8.21
CA VAL A 287 0.11 -16.20 8.29
C VAL A 287 1.39 -16.32 9.13
N LEU A 288 1.32 -16.93 10.34
CA LEU A 288 2.50 -17.13 11.16
C LEU A 288 3.57 -18.00 10.47
N ARG A 289 3.15 -19.00 9.72
CA ARG A 289 4.07 -19.86 8.98
C ARG A 289 4.78 -19.09 7.87
N ALA A 290 4.12 -18.18 7.20
CA ALA A 290 4.74 -17.31 6.20
C ALA A 290 5.73 -16.33 6.86
N LEU A 291 5.31 -15.66 7.94
CA LEU A 291 6.11 -14.66 8.65
C LEU A 291 7.32 -15.22 9.38
N LYS A 292 7.16 -16.35 10.10
CA LYS A 292 8.20 -16.86 11.00
C LYS A 292 9.04 -17.98 10.39
N ALA A 293 8.45 -18.83 9.58
CA ALA A 293 9.17 -19.93 8.91
C ALA A 293 9.59 -19.57 7.48
N HIS A 294 9.31 -18.34 7.01
CA HIS A 294 9.61 -17.86 5.67
C HIS A 294 9.17 -18.85 4.56
N LYS A 295 8.03 -19.51 4.77
CA LYS A 295 7.47 -20.49 3.82
C LYS A 295 6.73 -19.78 2.67
N THR A 296 7.44 -18.87 2.02
CA THR A 296 7.02 -18.11 0.84
C THR A 296 8.22 -17.88 -0.05
N GLU A 297 8.00 -17.71 -1.35
CA GLU A 297 9.05 -17.46 -2.32
C GLU A 297 9.28 -15.97 -2.59
N GLY A 298 8.41 -15.12 -2.08
CA GLY A 298 8.45 -13.69 -2.33
C GLY A 298 8.58 -12.85 -1.07
N VAL A 299 9.01 -11.62 -1.26
CA VAL A 299 9.06 -10.56 -0.26
C VAL A 299 8.33 -9.33 -0.79
N ASP A 300 7.45 -8.75 0.02
CA ASP A 300 6.73 -7.52 -0.34
C ASP A 300 7.53 -6.31 0.20
N LEU A 301 7.86 -5.37 -0.71
CA LEU A 301 8.57 -4.14 -0.38
C LEU A 301 7.51 -3.06 -0.01
N LEU A 302 7.15 -2.99 1.25
CA LEU A 302 6.00 -2.18 1.69
C LEU A 302 6.28 -0.68 1.66
N LEU A 303 7.37 -0.24 2.28
CA LEU A 303 7.71 1.19 2.39
C LEU A 303 9.22 1.37 2.19
N LEU A 304 9.58 2.18 1.21
CA LEU A 304 10.95 2.55 0.93
C LEU A 304 11.06 4.08 0.88
N GLY A 305 11.87 4.66 1.73
CA GLY A 305 12.05 6.10 1.81
C GLY A 305 13.51 6.49 1.95
N VAL A 306 13.93 7.50 1.20
CA VAL A 306 15.24 8.14 1.31
C VAL A 306 15.03 9.65 1.36
N LEU A 307 15.55 10.31 2.38
CA LEU A 307 15.46 11.77 2.48
C LEU A 307 16.01 12.42 1.21
N PRO A 308 15.37 13.50 0.70
CA PRO A 308 15.75 14.11 -0.57
C PRO A 308 17.24 14.44 -0.68
N GLU A 309 17.85 14.99 0.37
CA GLU A 309 19.26 15.36 0.43
C GLU A 309 20.24 14.18 0.43
N TYR A 310 19.74 12.94 0.60
CA TYR A 310 20.55 11.71 0.60
C TYR A 310 20.31 10.82 -0.64
N ARG A 311 19.33 11.15 -1.49
CA ARG A 311 19.04 10.38 -2.71
C ARG A 311 20.25 10.31 -3.64
N MET A 312 20.87 11.47 -3.89
CA MET A 312 22.07 11.57 -4.74
C MET A 312 23.35 11.04 -4.07
N LYS A 313 23.32 10.76 -2.77
CA LYS A 313 24.44 10.16 -2.05
C LYS A 313 24.45 8.63 -2.14
N GLY A 314 23.43 8.01 -2.72
CA GLY A 314 23.35 6.55 -2.91
C GLY A 314 22.87 5.77 -1.68
N ALA A 315 22.16 6.41 -0.75
CA ALA A 315 21.64 5.73 0.45
C ALA A 315 20.71 4.54 0.13
N ASN A 316 20.00 4.58 -1.02
CA ASN A 316 19.23 3.46 -1.53
C ASN A 316 20.09 2.22 -1.85
N ALA A 317 21.28 2.42 -2.43
CA ALA A 317 22.17 1.30 -2.71
C ALA A 317 22.63 0.58 -1.43
N LEU A 318 22.82 1.33 -0.33
CA LEU A 318 23.15 0.76 0.97
C LEU A 318 21.98 -0.07 1.54
N MET A 319 20.73 0.34 1.32
CA MET A 319 19.57 -0.47 1.72
C MET A 319 19.53 -1.82 0.99
N PHE A 320 19.72 -1.84 -0.34
CA PHE A 320 19.73 -3.09 -1.10
C PHE A 320 20.95 -3.96 -0.83
N TYR A 321 22.10 -3.34 -0.60
CA TYR A 321 23.29 -4.04 -0.13
C TYR A 321 23.05 -4.79 1.18
N ASP A 322 22.23 -4.26 2.07
CA ASP A 322 21.85 -4.90 3.33
C ASP A 322 20.73 -5.94 3.16
N LEU A 323 19.71 -5.67 2.33
CA LEU A 323 18.51 -6.51 2.23
C LEU A 323 18.71 -7.75 1.33
N ILE A 324 19.40 -7.61 0.19
CA ILE A 324 19.57 -8.72 -0.78
C ILE A 324 20.17 -9.98 -0.12
N PRO A 325 21.27 -9.90 0.66
CA PRO A 325 21.81 -11.10 1.31
C PRO A 325 20.83 -11.80 2.24
N ARG A 326 19.89 -11.07 2.82
CA ARG A 326 18.86 -11.63 3.72
C ARG A 326 17.77 -12.30 2.91
N TYR A 327 17.37 -11.70 1.78
CA TYR A 327 16.43 -12.33 0.86
C TYR A 327 16.97 -13.66 0.36
N GLN A 328 18.26 -13.71 0.01
CA GLN A 328 18.96 -14.94 -0.39
C GLN A 328 18.97 -15.98 0.74
N ALA A 329 19.32 -15.56 1.96
CA ALA A 329 19.37 -16.45 3.12
C ALA A 329 18.01 -17.04 3.49
N TYR A 330 16.93 -16.30 3.24
CA TYR A 330 15.55 -16.76 3.44
C TYR A 330 14.98 -17.56 2.25
N GLY A 331 15.72 -17.62 1.15
CA GLY A 331 15.31 -18.35 -0.05
C GLY A 331 14.22 -17.65 -0.87
N PHE A 332 14.09 -16.32 -0.69
CA PHE A 332 13.19 -15.55 -1.55
C PHE A 332 13.75 -15.49 -2.96
N LYS A 333 12.87 -15.69 -3.94
CA LYS A 333 13.21 -15.67 -5.36
C LYS A 333 12.89 -14.34 -6.02
N TRP A 334 11.93 -13.60 -5.48
CA TRP A 334 11.48 -12.31 -6.01
C TRP A 334 11.01 -11.38 -4.89
N GLY A 335 11.13 -10.08 -5.14
CA GLY A 335 10.49 -9.03 -4.41
C GLY A 335 9.39 -8.40 -5.23
N GLU A 336 8.35 -7.87 -4.60
CA GLU A 336 7.28 -7.14 -5.26
C GLU A 336 7.20 -5.71 -4.72
N SER A 337 7.32 -4.73 -5.62
CA SER A 337 7.10 -3.34 -5.25
C SER A 337 5.61 -3.12 -4.94
N GLN A 338 5.34 -2.13 -4.10
CA GLN A 338 3.97 -1.63 -3.99
C GLN A 338 3.69 -0.67 -5.14
N VAL A 339 2.51 -0.05 -5.12
CA VAL A 339 2.11 0.94 -6.11
C VAL A 339 3.12 2.10 -6.16
N GLU A 340 3.66 2.35 -7.33
CA GLU A 340 4.59 3.45 -7.60
C GLU A 340 3.99 4.36 -8.67
N MET A 341 3.97 5.66 -8.44
CA MET A 341 3.54 6.60 -9.48
C MET A 341 4.33 6.35 -10.76
N GLU A 342 3.66 6.22 -11.90
CA GLU A 342 4.30 5.99 -13.20
C GLU A 342 5.36 7.06 -13.52
N THR A 343 5.16 8.28 -13.02
CA THR A 343 6.07 9.41 -13.19
C THR A 343 7.20 9.49 -12.16
N ASN A 344 7.26 8.57 -11.19
CA ASN A 344 8.28 8.59 -10.13
C ASN A 344 9.58 7.88 -10.57
N GLU A 345 10.30 8.49 -11.52
CA GLU A 345 11.57 7.97 -12.04
C GLU A 345 12.62 7.74 -10.93
N ASN A 346 12.57 8.53 -9.85
CA ASN A 346 13.50 8.39 -8.72
C ASN A 346 13.37 7.03 -8.00
N VAL A 347 12.15 6.52 -7.85
CA VAL A 347 11.93 5.21 -7.25
C VAL A 347 12.27 4.12 -8.27
N GLN A 348 11.80 4.25 -9.51
CA GLN A 348 12.05 3.26 -10.56
C GLN A 348 13.54 3.10 -10.87
N SER A 349 14.34 4.16 -10.77
CA SER A 349 15.80 4.09 -10.95
C SER A 349 16.50 3.24 -9.88
N GLN A 350 15.87 2.97 -8.75
CA GLN A 350 16.45 2.11 -7.69
C GLN A 350 16.57 0.64 -8.14
N TRP A 351 15.69 0.22 -9.05
CA TRP A 351 15.65 -1.15 -9.58
C TRP A 351 16.63 -1.40 -10.73
N GLN A 352 17.30 -0.37 -11.27
CA GLN A 352 18.11 -0.43 -12.50
C GLN A 352 19.23 -1.50 -12.52
N TYR A 353 19.62 -2.01 -11.35
CA TYR A 353 20.66 -3.03 -11.22
C TYR A 353 20.11 -4.41 -10.89
N LEU A 354 18.78 -4.55 -10.89
CA LEU A 354 18.09 -5.81 -10.68
C LEU A 354 17.31 -6.17 -11.96
N GLU A 355 17.12 -7.45 -12.17
CA GLU A 355 16.15 -7.90 -13.17
C GLU A 355 14.74 -7.57 -12.70
N THR A 356 14.01 -6.77 -13.46
CA THR A 356 12.69 -6.26 -13.12
C THR A 356 11.67 -6.55 -14.20
N ILE A 357 10.46 -6.89 -13.78
CA ILE A 357 9.33 -7.14 -14.66
C ILE A 357 8.20 -6.20 -14.21
N LEU A 358 7.79 -5.29 -15.11
CA LEU A 358 6.54 -4.55 -14.92
C LEU A 358 5.38 -5.52 -15.12
N HIS A 359 4.64 -5.82 -14.06
CA HIS A 359 3.63 -6.87 -14.13
C HIS A 359 2.20 -6.41 -13.79
N LYS A 360 2.04 -5.24 -13.19
CA LYS A 360 0.70 -4.66 -12.94
C LYS A 360 0.71 -3.17 -13.20
N ARG A 361 -0.44 -2.64 -13.59
CA ARG A 361 -0.75 -1.21 -13.67
C ARG A 361 -2.08 -0.93 -13.00
N ARG A 362 -2.17 0.25 -12.38
CA ARG A 362 -3.40 0.74 -11.77
C ARG A 362 -3.65 2.17 -12.17
N ARG A 363 -4.91 2.59 -12.07
CA ARG A 363 -5.31 3.96 -12.38
C ARG A 363 -6.23 4.53 -11.31
N CYS A 364 -5.95 5.74 -10.88
CA CYS A 364 -6.93 6.61 -10.27
C CYS A 364 -7.59 7.47 -11.33
N TYR A 365 -8.89 7.53 -11.26
CA TYR A 365 -9.74 8.33 -12.13
C TYR A 365 -10.21 9.59 -11.42
N LYS A 366 -10.56 10.61 -12.20
CA LYS A 366 -11.24 11.80 -11.72
C LYS A 366 -12.46 12.09 -12.57
N LYS A 367 -13.44 12.76 -11.96
CA LYS A 367 -14.63 13.31 -12.60
C LYS A 367 -14.96 14.63 -11.92
N TRP A 368 -15.25 15.66 -12.71
CA TRP A 368 -15.82 16.90 -12.21
C TRP A 368 -17.29 16.69 -11.84
N ILE A 369 -17.73 17.22 -10.69
CA ILE A 369 -19.07 16.99 -10.14
C ILE A 369 -19.79 18.28 -9.81
#